data_1840393a1c422e9a42bcc2fb71318018
#
_entry.id   1840393a1c422e9a42bcc2fb71318018
#
_cell.length_a   1.000
_cell.length_b   1.000
_cell.length_c   1.000
_cell.angle_alpha   90.00
_cell.angle_beta   90.00
_cell.angle_gamma   90.00
#
_symmetry.space_group_name_H-M   'P 1'
#
loop_
_entity.id
_entity.type
_entity.pdbx_description
1 polymer ?
#
loop_
_entity_poly.entity_id
_entity_poly.type
_entity_poly.pdbx_seq_one_letter_code
_entity_poly.pdbx_strand_id
1 'polypeptide(L)'
;MAVLRSPVLVGRAQHGDLHALDQLLRALQEPLFRHVHAIVADPHTAEDVLQEALLTVCRKLRTLRDPRWFRAWAYRIATRLAVRRSKREHRWSDALRDDALAALPAAEPEPRFDAELVAALPSALSAVSPASQLVLRMHYLDELTCPEIAEALEISVGTVKSRLAYGLAALRKTFAELPGNASAG
;
A
#
# COMPACT_ATOMS: atom_id res chain seq x y z
N MET A 1 9.26 10.77 3.63
CA MET A 1 8.84 10.30 2.29
C MET A 1 9.68 10.87 1.13
N ALA A 2 10.25 12.09 1.21
CA ALA A 2 11.07 12.67 0.13
C ALA A 2 12.26 11.80 -0.32
N VAL A 3 12.93 11.13 0.63
CA VAL A 3 14.09 10.25 0.38
C VAL A 3 13.76 9.15 -0.62
N LEU A 4 12.61 8.48 -0.48
CA LEU A 4 12.20 7.37 -1.35
C LEU A 4 11.76 7.83 -2.77
N ARG A 5 11.57 9.13 -2.96
CA ARG A 5 11.20 9.73 -4.25
C ARG A 5 12.40 10.35 -4.98
N SER A 6 13.62 10.18 -4.48
CA SER A 6 14.84 10.74 -5.06
C SER A 6 15.51 9.76 -6.03
N PRO A 7 15.35 9.91 -7.35
CA PRO A 7 16.03 9.05 -8.32
C PRO A 7 17.54 9.15 -8.23
N VAL A 8 18.05 10.32 -7.84
CA VAL A 8 19.49 10.55 -7.66
C VAL A 8 20.04 9.70 -6.52
N LEU A 9 19.34 9.63 -5.38
CA LEU A 9 19.76 8.82 -4.25
C LEU A 9 19.74 7.32 -4.60
N VAL A 10 18.70 6.88 -5.30
CA VAL A 10 18.60 5.49 -5.78
C VAL A 10 19.74 5.18 -6.76
N GLY A 11 20.04 6.08 -7.71
CA GLY A 11 21.15 5.91 -8.63
C GLY A 11 22.50 5.80 -7.91
N ARG A 12 22.78 6.64 -6.91
CA ARG A 12 23.98 6.54 -6.08
C ARG A 12 24.10 5.17 -5.40
N ALA A 13 23.02 4.70 -4.79
CA ALA A 13 22.99 3.38 -4.14
C ALA A 13 23.23 2.24 -5.15
N GLN A 14 22.68 2.33 -6.37
CA GLN A 14 22.93 1.37 -7.45
C GLN A 14 24.42 1.31 -7.86
N HIS A 15 25.13 2.42 -7.77
CA HIS A 15 26.57 2.51 -8.07
C HIS A 15 27.46 2.16 -6.85
N GLY A 16 26.88 1.69 -5.74
CA GLY A 16 27.64 1.17 -4.60
C GLY A 16 27.84 2.17 -3.46
N ASP A 17 27.17 3.32 -3.47
CA ASP A 17 27.17 4.26 -2.36
C ASP A 17 26.38 3.65 -1.17
N LEU A 18 27.12 3.12 -0.18
CA LEU A 18 26.53 2.47 0.99
C LEU A 18 25.74 3.42 1.88
N HIS A 19 26.12 4.71 1.93
CA HIS A 19 25.38 5.71 2.70
C HIS A 19 24.03 6.01 2.05
N ALA A 20 23.99 6.14 0.72
CA ALA A 20 22.73 6.28 -0.01
C ALA A 20 21.84 5.05 0.17
N LEU A 21 22.42 3.84 0.14
CA LEU A 21 21.68 2.60 0.38
C LEU A 21 21.10 2.57 1.80
N ASP A 22 21.87 2.88 2.84
CA ASP A 22 21.41 2.92 4.23
C ASP A 22 20.25 3.91 4.40
N GLN A 23 20.33 5.11 3.81
CA GLN A 23 19.25 6.09 3.84
C GLN A 23 17.95 5.55 3.22
N LEU A 24 18.04 4.87 2.08
CA LEU A 24 16.89 4.27 1.42
C LEU A 24 16.27 3.16 2.25
N LEU A 25 17.09 2.28 2.83
CA LEU A 25 16.61 1.16 3.64
C LEU A 25 15.93 1.66 4.92
N ARG A 26 16.52 2.62 5.63
CA ARG A 26 15.89 3.23 6.81
C ARG A 26 14.55 3.87 6.48
N ALA A 27 14.47 4.57 5.36
CA ALA A 27 13.24 5.20 4.92
C ALA A 27 12.15 4.20 4.50
N LEU A 28 12.53 2.97 4.12
CA LEU A 28 11.60 1.89 3.78
C LEU A 28 11.07 1.11 4.99
N GLN A 29 11.78 1.06 6.11
CA GLN A 29 11.47 0.16 7.22
C GLN A 29 10.03 0.31 7.70
N GLU A 30 9.70 1.48 8.21
CA GLU A 30 8.38 1.75 8.81
C GLU A 30 7.22 1.61 7.79
N PRO A 31 7.29 2.21 6.58
CA PRO A 31 6.24 2.05 5.59
C PRO A 31 6.04 0.59 5.16
N LEU A 32 7.11 -0.15 4.89
CA LEU A 32 7.01 -1.54 4.48
C LEU A 32 6.55 -2.45 5.62
N PHE A 33 6.95 -2.17 6.88
CA PHE A 33 6.44 -2.92 8.03
C PHE A 33 4.91 -2.81 8.13
N ARG A 34 4.37 -1.58 8.10
CA ARG A 34 2.92 -1.35 8.14
C ARG A 34 2.20 -2.06 6.98
N HIS A 35 2.77 -1.97 5.77
CA HIS A 35 2.23 -2.61 4.58
C HIS A 35 2.19 -4.14 4.72
N VAL A 36 3.30 -4.75 5.10
CA VAL A 36 3.42 -6.19 5.31
C VAL A 36 2.50 -6.67 6.42
N HIS A 37 2.49 -5.97 7.56
CA HIS A 37 1.62 -6.30 8.71
C HIS A 37 0.13 -6.28 8.33
N ALA A 38 -0.29 -5.36 7.46
CA ALA A 38 -1.66 -5.34 6.96
C ALA A 38 -2.05 -6.61 6.17
N ILE A 39 -1.08 -7.30 5.60
CA ILE A 39 -1.30 -8.53 4.80
C ILE A 39 -1.23 -9.77 5.69
N VAL A 40 -0.19 -9.89 6.53
CA VAL A 40 0.06 -11.11 7.31
C VAL A 40 -0.67 -11.13 8.65
N ALA A 41 -1.03 -9.97 9.19
CA ALA A 41 -1.74 -9.74 10.45
C ALA A 41 -1.04 -10.24 11.73
N ASP A 42 0.19 -10.74 11.62
CA ASP A 42 1.03 -11.18 12.73
C ASP A 42 2.33 -10.38 12.75
N PRO A 43 2.66 -9.67 13.86
CA PRO A 43 3.80 -8.78 13.91
C PRO A 43 5.15 -9.49 13.75
N HIS A 44 5.31 -10.69 14.31
CA HIS A 44 6.58 -11.45 14.15
C HIS A 44 6.79 -11.89 12.70
N THR A 45 5.74 -12.43 12.06
CA THR A 45 5.78 -12.74 10.63
C THR A 45 6.05 -11.49 9.78
N ALA A 46 5.50 -10.34 10.18
CA ALA A 46 5.72 -9.08 9.47
C ALA A 46 7.18 -8.62 9.57
N GLU A 47 7.83 -8.77 10.72
CA GLU A 47 9.24 -8.46 10.90
C GLU A 47 10.13 -9.37 10.04
N ASP A 48 9.88 -10.68 10.02
CA ASP A 48 10.60 -11.64 9.19
C ASP A 48 10.50 -11.31 7.70
N VAL A 49 9.27 -11.02 7.25
CA VAL A 49 9.02 -10.66 5.85
C VAL A 49 9.66 -9.32 5.50
N LEU A 50 9.63 -8.33 6.41
CA LEU A 50 10.31 -7.05 6.22
C LEU A 50 11.81 -7.24 6.04
N GLN A 51 12.46 -8.03 6.89
CA GLN A 51 13.89 -8.32 6.78
C GLN A 51 14.22 -8.98 5.43
N GLU A 52 13.45 -10.00 5.02
CA GLU A 52 13.60 -10.66 3.73
C GLU A 52 13.41 -9.70 2.55
N ALA A 53 12.43 -8.78 2.66
CA ALA A 53 12.17 -7.76 1.65
C ALA A 53 13.34 -6.78 1.53
N LEU A 54 13.85 -6.25 2.65
CA LEU A 54 14.99 -5.33 2.67
C LEU A 54 16.27 -5.99 2.13
N LEU A 55 16.54 -7.24 2.49
CA LEU A 55 17.65 -8.01 1.93
C LEU A 55 17.50 -8.20 0.41
N THR A 56 16.27 -8.47 -0.04
CA THR A 56 15.98 -8.61 -1.48
C THR A 56 16.15 -7.29 -2.22
N VAL A 57 15.73 -6.17 -1.62
CA VAL A 57 15.98 -4.82 -2.15
C VAL A 57 17.48 -4.58 -2.30
N CYS A 58 18.29 -4.83 -1.26
CA CYS A 58 19.74 -4.67 -1.33
C CYS A 58 20.38 -5.47 -2.47
N ARG A 59 20.02 -6.75 -2.56
CA ARG A 59 20.62 -7.67 -3.57
C ARG A 59 20.21 -7.33 -5.00
N LYS A 60 18.98 -6.85 -5.19
CA LYS A 60 18.39 -6.63 -6.51
C LYS A 60 18.31 -5.17 -6.94
N LEU A 61 18.78 -4.21 -6.13
CA LEU A 61 18.67 -2.78 -6.43
C LEU A 61 19.28 -2.43 -7.81
N ARG A 62 20.40 -3.07 -8.16
CA ARG A 62 21.06 -2.86 -9.46
C ARG A 62 20.25 -3.34 -10.67
N THR A 63 19.24 -4.19 -10.44
CA THR A 63 18.35 -4.68 -11.51
C THR A 63 17.17 -3.74 -11.80
N LEU A 64 16.95 -2.75 -10.94
CA LEU A 64 15.92 -1.75 -11.15
C LEU A 64 16.33 -0.82 -12.29
N ARG A 65 15.62 -0.89 -13.42
CA ARG A 65 15.94 -0.15 -14.64
C ARG A 65 15.71 1.37 -14.50
N ASP A 66 14.63 1.76 -13.85
CA ASP A 66 14.25 3.16 -13.68
C ASP A 66 14.16 3.50 -12.17
N PRO A 67 15.11 4.32 -11.67
CA PRO A 67 15.14 4.73 -10.26
C PRO A 67 13.86 5.42 -9.76
N ARG A 68 13.06 6.01 -10.65
CA ARG A 68 11.80 6.67 -10.28
C ARG A 68 10.77 5.68 -9.74
N TRP A 69 10.85 4.41 -10.12
CA TRP A 69 9.94 3.34 -9.68
C TRP A 69 10.42 2.60 -8.43
N PHE A 70 11.47 3.09 -7.78
CA PHE A 70 12.06 2.42 -6.61
C PHE A 70 11.04 2.08 -5.53
N ARG A 71 10.17 3.01 -5.16
CA ARG A 71 9.12 2.77 -4.17
C ARG A 71 8.18 1.64 -4.59
N ALA A 72 7.55 1.78 -5.73
CA ALA A 72 6.62 0.79 -6.26
C ALA A 72 7.28 -0.60 -6.35
N TRP A 73 8.53 -0.65 -6.81
CA TRP A 73 9.32 -1.87 -6.89
C TRP A 73 9.62 -2.49 -5.51
N ALA A 74 9.95 -1.69 -4.50
CA ALA A 74 10.16 -2.17 -3.13
C ALA A 74 8.86 -2.71 -2.52
N TYR A 75 7.74 -1.99 -2.70
CA TYR A 75 6.42 -2.46 -2.28
C TYR A 75 6.00 -3.76 -2.99
N ARG A 76 6.28 -3.91 -4.28
CA ARG A 76 6.03 -5.15 -5.02
C ARG A 76 6.78 -6.34 -4.42
N ILE A 77 8.05 -6.16 -4.07
CA ILE A 77 8.84 -7.20 -3.38
C ILE A 77 8.18 -7.59 -2.06
N ALA A 78 7.87 -6.59 -1.22
CA ALA A 78 7.26 -6.80 0.09
C ALA A 78 5.88 -7.47 -0.02
N THR A 79 5.03 -7.02 -0.94
CA THR A 79 3.69 -7.60 -1.19
C THR A 79 3.80 -9.08 -1.57
N ARG A 80 4.66 -9.42 -2.52
CA ARG A 80 4.84 -10.82 -2.96
C ARG A 80 5.30 -11.73 -1.82
N LEU A 81 6.24 -11.26 -0.99
CA LEU A 81 6.72 -12.02 0.17
C LEU A 81 5.62 -12.16 1.23
N ALA A 82 4.92 -11.07 1.54
CA ALA A 82 3.83 -11.06 2.52
C ALA A 82 2.68 -12.00 2.12
N VAL A 83 2.24 -11.93 0.86
CA VAL A 83 1.17 -12.80 0.35
C VAL A 83 1.58 -14.27 0.47
N ARG A 84 2.81 -14.63 0.09
CA ARG A 84 3.31 -16.01 0.23
C ARG A 84 3.40 -16.50 1.68
N ARG A 85 3.71 -15.61 2.63
CA ARG A 85 3.78 -15.94 4.06
C ARG A 85 2.43 -15.89 4.76
N SER A 86 1.44 -15.23 4.17
CA SER A 86 0.10 -15.17 4.74
C SER A 86 -0.55 -16.54 4.76
N LYS A 87 -1.10 -16.93 5.93
CA LYS A 87 -1.94 -18.14 6.07
C LYS A 87 -3.20 -18.10 5.17
N ARG A 88 -3.47 -16.95 4.56
CA ARG A 88 -4.61 -16.69 3.66
C ARG A 88 -4.15 -16.45 2.23
N GLU A 89 -3.07 -17.09 1.80
CA GLU A 89 -2.44 -16.87 0.49
C GLU A 89 -3.45 -16.91 -0.67
N HIS A 90 -4.32 -17.93 -0.73
CA HIS A 90 -5.34 -18.00 -1.78
C HIS A 90 -6.30 -16.81 -1.74
N ARG A 91 -6.75 -16.40 -0.54
CA ARG A 91 -7.66 -15.27 -0.38
C ARG A 91 -7.05 -13.94 -0.86
N TRP A 92 -5.75 -13.72 -0.62
CA TRP A 92 -5.06 -12.52 -1.10
C TRP A 92 -4.79 -12.58 -2.60
N SER A 93 -4.36 -13.73 -3.11
CA SER A 93 -4.12 -13.92 -4.55
C SER A 93 -5.39 -13.69 -5.35
N ASP A 94 -6.53 -14.23 -4.92
CA ASP A 94 -7.82 -14.05 -5.57
C ASP A 94 -8.32 -12.60 -5.44
N ALA A 95 -8.24 -12.02 -4.24
CA ALA A 95 -8.66 -10.64 -4.00
C ALA A 95 -7.85 -9.61 -4.80
N LEU A 96 -6.55 -9.87 -5.05
CA LEU A 96 -5.73 -8.99 -5.86
C LEU A 96 -5.98 -9.15 -7.37
N ARG A 97 -6.46 -10.34 -7.80
CA ARG A 97 -6.80 -10.63 -9.22
C ARG A 97 -8.23 -10.32 -9.59
N ASP A 98 -9.11 -10.15 -8.59
CA ASP A 98 -10.54 -9.93 -8.85
C ASP A 98 -10.78 -8.53 -9.45
N ASP A 99 -10.95 -8.50 -10.76
CA ASP A 99 -11.28 -7.31 -11.55
C ASP A 99 -12.79 -7.01 -11.58
N ALA A 100 -13.63 -7.76 -10.85
CA ALA A 100 -15.10 -7.57 -10.85
C ALA A 100 -15.52 -6.15 -10.41
N LEU A 101 -14.64 -5.42 -9.70
CA LEU A 101 -14.84 -4.03 -9.29
C LEU A 101 -14.45 -2.99 -10.36
N ALA A 102 -13.90 -3.43 -11.49
CA ALA A 102 -13.46 -2.51 -12.56
C ALA A 102 -14.60 -1.80 -13.29
N ALA A 103 -15.86 -2.21 -13.05
CA ALA A 103 -17.05 -1.69 -13.73
C ALA A 103 -17.68 -0.45 -13.07
N LEU A 104 -17.17 0.02 -11.92
CA LEU A 104 -17.70 1.24 -11.29
C LEU A 104 -17.05 2.50 -11.89
N PRO A 105 -17.85 3.55 -12.18
CA PRO A 105 -17.31 4.81 -12.68
C PRO A 105 -16.29 5.35 -11.67
N ALA A 106 -15.12 5.73 -12.17
CA ALA A 106 -14.08 6.38 -11.38
C ALA A 106 -14.59 7.75 -10.92
N ALA A 107 -15.21 7.81 -9.75
CA ALA A 107 -15.40 9.08 -9.07
C ALA A 107 -14.01 9.56 -8.66
N GLU A 108 -13.65 10.77 -9.05
CA GLU A 108 -12.43 11.41 -8.55
C GLU A 108 -12.63 11.67 -7.04
N PRO A 109 -11.89 10.99 -6.17
CA PRO A 109 -12.04 11.24 -4.75
C PRO A 109 -10.92 12.15 -4.29
N GLU A 110 -11.29 13.35 -3.86
CA GLU A 110 -10.51 14.08 -2.88
C GLU A 110 -11.31 14.15 -1.57
N PRO A 111 -11.41 13.09 -0.77
CA PRO A 111 -11.95 13.22 0.57
C PRO A 111 -10.88 13.85 1.46
N ARG A 112 -11.20 14.99 2.04
CA ARG A 112 -10.48 15.51 3.19
C ARG A 112 -10.92 14.68 4.40
N PHE A 113 -9.97 14.02 5.04
CA PHE A 113 -10.22 13.29 6.28
C PHE A 113 -10.05 14.25 7.46
N ASP A 114 -11.09 14.40 8.27
CA ASP A 114 -11.02 15.07 9.57
C ASP A 114 -10.59 14.08 10.68
N ALA A 115 -10.33 14.59 11.87
CA ALA A 115 -9.81 13.78 12.98
C ALA A 115 -10.82 12.72 13.47
N GLU A 116 -12.12 12.96 13.37
CA GLU A 116 -13.18 12.00 13.78
C GLU A 116 -13.24 10.84 12.79
N LEU A 117 -13.07 11.12 11.50
CA LEU A 117 -12.98 10.12 10.45
C LEU A 117 -11.78 9.20 10.67
N VAL A 118 -10.64 9.74 11.08
CA VAL A 118 -9.43 8.96 11.40
C VAL A 118 -9.65 8.05 12.60
N ALA A 119 -10.33 8.48 13.65
CA ALA A 119 -10.62 7.68 14.84
C ALA A 119 -11.57 6.50 14.56
N ALA A 120 -12.54 6.67 13.66
CA ALA A 120 -13.49 5.63 13.28
C ALA A 120 -12.98 4.69 12.16
N LEU A 121 -11.81 4.98 11.56
CA LEU A 121 -11.21 4.19 10.47
C LEU A 121 -11.08 2.68 10.76
N PRO A 122 -10.66 2.21 11.96
CA PRO A 122 -10.50 0.77 12.19
C PRO A 122 -11.79 -0.03 12.05
N SER A 123 -12.91 0.50 12.58
CA SER A 123 -14.21 -0.15 12.46
C SER A 123 -14.80 -0.06 11.05
N ALA A 124 -14.64 1.07 10.41
CA ALA A 124 -15.10 1.29 9.04
C ALA A 124 -14.32 0.44 8.02
N LEU A 125 -13.02 0.23 8.24
CA LEU A 125 -12.19 -0.61 7.39
C LEU A 125 -12.63 -2.08 7.39
N SER A 126 -13.25 -2.58 8.47
CA SER A 126 -13.75 -3.96 8.52
C SER A 126 -14.85 -4.26 7.50
N ALA A 127 -15.59 -3.24 7.06
CA ALA A 127 -16.63 -3.32 6.03
C ALA A 127 -16.07 -3.30 4.58
N VAL A 128 -14.77 -2.97 4.42
CA VAL A 128 -14.11 -2.85 3.12
C VAL A 128 -13.38 -4.15 2.79
N SER A 129 -13.39 -4.58 1.51
CA SER A 129 -12.64 -5.77 1.10
C SER A 129 -11.14 -5.62 1.38
N PRO A 130 -10.40 -6.70 1.71
CA PRO A 130 -8.96 -6.63 2.01
C PRO A 130 -8.15 -5.96 0.92
N ALA A 131 -8.46 -6.20 -0.35
CA ALA A 131 -7.77 -5.60 -1.49
C ALA A 131 -8.02 -4.09 -1.58
N SER A 132 -9.25 -3.63 -1.34
CA SER A 132 -9.57 -2.19 -1.30
C SER A 132 -8.96 -1.51 -0.08
N GLN A 133 -8.94 -2.17 1.09
CA GLN A 133 -8.22 -1.68 2.27
C GLN A 133 -6.74 -1.45 1.98
N LEU A 134 -6.08 -2.43 1.32
CA LEU A 134 -4.67 -2.34 0.97
C LEU A 134 -4.41 -1.15 0.05
N VAL A 135 -5.22 -0.97 -0.99
CA VAL A 135 -5.10 0.14 -1.93
C VAL A 135 -5.32 1.49 -1.23
N LEU A 136 -6.33 1.61 -0.35
CA LEU A 136 -6.55 2.81 0.46
C LEU A 136 -5.33 3.15 1.33
N ARG A 137 -4.76 2.16 2.03
CA ARG A 137 -3.57 2.36 2.86
C ARG A 137 -2.38 2.84 2.04
N MET A 138 -2.10 2.17 0.92
CA MET A 138 -1.00 2.56 0.02
C MET A 138 -1.17 3.99 -0.49
N HIS A 139 -2.40 4.39 -0.81
CA HIS A 139 -2.66 5.73 -1.34
C HIS A 139 -2.60 6.81 -0.27
N TYR A 140 -3.36 6.65 0.84
CA TYR A 140 -3.55 7.70 1.84
C TYR A 140 -2.52 7.70 2.96
N LEU A 141 -1.99 6.53 3.37
CA LEU A 141 -1.01 6.45 4.45
C LEU A 141 0.43 6.42 3.92
N ASP A 142 0.64 5.74 2.81
CA ASP A 142 1.98 5.59 2.24
C ASP A 142 2.21 6.57 1.08
N GLU A 143 1.21 7.39 0.70
CA GLU A 143 1.29 8.42 -0.35
C GLU A 143 1.74 7.88 -1.72
N LEU A 144 1.41 6.62 -2.07
CA LEU A 144 1.67 6.12 -3.40
C LEU A 144 0.62 6.66 -4.40
N THR A 145 1.09 7.00 -5.59
CA THR A 145 0.22 7.35 -6.72
C THR A 145 -0.48 6.11 -7.28
N CYS A 146 -1.61 6.29 -7.96
CA CYS A 146 -2.30 5.16 -8.61
C CYS A 146 -1.40 4.33 -9.55
N PRO A 147 -0.51 4.93 -10.37
CA PRO A 147 0.45 4.17 -11.16
C PRO A 147 1.45 3.37 -10.30
N GLU A 148 1.96 3.94 -9.21
CA GLU A 148 2.87 3.23 -8.29
C GLU A 148 2.18 2.05 -7.62
N ILE A 149 0.91 2.19 -7.20
CA ILE A 149 0.10 1.11 -6.63
C ILE A 149 -0.15 0.01 -7.66
N ALA A 150 -0.51 0.39 -8.89
CA ALA A 150 -0.72 -0.54 -9.98
C ALA A 150 0.52 -1.40 -10.25
N GLU A 151 1.70 -0.78 -10.31
CA GLU A 151 2.99 -1.47 -10.45
C GLU A 151 3.30 -2.36 -9.24
N ALA A 152 3.05 -1.88 -8.01
CA ALA A 152 3.34 -2.62 -6.79
C ALA A 152 2.47 -3.86 -6.61
N LEU A 153 1.19 -3.79 -6.98
CA LEU A 153 0.21 -4.86 -6.86
C LEU A 153 0.05 -5.70 -8.13
N GLU A 154 0.69 -5.29 -9.24
CA GLU A 154 0.58 -5.94 -10.55
C GLU A 154 -0.86 -6.00 -11.09
N ILE A 155 -1.59 -4.91 -10.93
CA ILE A 155 -2.97 -4.72 -11.38
C ILE A 155 -3.07 -3.50 -12.30
N SER A 156 -4.20 -3.32 -12.99
CA SER A 156 -4.41 -2.15 -13.83
C SER A 156 -4.61 -0.87 -13.00
N VAL A 157 -4.25 0.30 -13.55
CA VAL A 157 -4.56 1.60 -12.92
C VAL A 157 -6.07 1.78 -12.76
N GLY A 158 -6.86 1.25 -13.70
CA GLY A 158 -8.32 1.23 -13.61
C GLY A 158 -8.81 0.47 -12.38
N THR A 159 -8.24 -0.72 -12.13
CA THR A 159 -8.53 -1.54 -10.93
C THR A 159 -8.16 -0.80 -9.63
N VAL A 160 -7.02 -0.09 -9.61
CA VAL A 160 -6.66 0.75 -8.45
C VAL A 160 -7.71 1.82 -8.18
N LYS A 161 -8.10 2.58 -9.22
CA LYS A 161 -9.12 3.65 -9.10
C LYS A 161 -10.47 3.11 -8.63
N SER A 162 -10.92 1.98 -9.19
CA SER A 162 -12.18 1.34 -8.79
C SER A 162 -12.15 0.88 -7.34
N ARG A 163 -11.04 0.29 -6.87
CA ARG A 163 -10.86 -0.12 -5.47
C ARG A 163 -10.83 1.06 -4.51
N LEU A 164 -10.20 2.17 -4.91
CA LEU A 164 -10.24 3.41 -4.12
C LEU A 164 -11.69 3.93 -4.01
N ALA A 165 -12.39 4.05 -5.13
CA ALA A 165 -13.77 4.54 -5.15
C ALA A 165 -14.70 3.65 -4.30
N TYR A 166 -14.62 2.33 -4.47
CA TYR A 166 -15.40 1.37 -3.69
C TYR A 166 -15.07 1.45 -2.19
N GLY A 167 -13.80 1.45 -1.85
CA GLY A 167 -13.36 1.52 -0.46
C GLY A 167 -13.82 2.80 0.22
N LEU A 168 -13.73 3.96 -0.46
CA LEU A 168 -14.23 5.24 0.05
C LEU A 168 -15.75 5.26 0.19
N ALA A 169 -16.48 4.69 -0.75
CA ALA A 169 -17.94 4.58 -0.66
C ALA A 169 -18.37 3.72 0.54
N ALA A 170 -17.70 2.59 0.75
CA ALA A 170 -17.96 1.73 1.91
C ALA A 170 -17.65 2.44 3.23
N LEU A 171 -16.51 3.16 3.31
CA LEU A 171 -16.16 3.97 4.47
C LEU A 171 -17.23 5.03 4.75
N ARG A 172 -17.64 5.82 3.75
CA ARG A 172 -18.68 6.84 3.90
C ARG A 172 -20.00 6.26 4.42
N LYS A 173 -20.41 5.10 3.92
CA LYS A 173 -21.61 4.42 4.38
C LYS A 173 -21.51 4.07 5.87
N THR A 174 -20.40 3.46 6.30
CA THR A 174 -20.19 3.09 7.69
C THR A 174 -20.16 4.31 8.61
N PHE A 175 -19.58 5.43 8.17
CA PHE A 175 -19.57 6.68 8.94
C PHE A 175 -20.95 7.32 9.05
N ALA A 176 -21.78 7.25 8.01
CA ALA A 176 -23.16 7.74 8.08
C ALA A 176 -24.03 6.93 9.06
N GLU A 177 -23.67 5.67 9.30
CA GLU A 177 -24.37 4.77 10.22
C GLU A 177 -23.88 4.86 11.69
N LEU A 178 -22.80 5.61 11.99
CA LEU A 178 -22.32 5.82 13.36
C LEU A 178 -23.25 6.78 14.14
N PRO A 179 -23.66 6.40 15.38
CA PRO A 179 -24.52 7.23 16.21
C PRO A 179 -23.76 8.48 16.70
N GLY A 180 -23.78 9.53 16.00
CA GLY A 180 -23.13 10.81 16.26
C GLY A 180 -23.25 11.77 15.07
N ASN A 181 -23.42 11.27 13.87
CA ASN A 181 -23.51 12.08 12.64
C ASN A 181 -24.96 12.27 12.14
N ALA A 182 -25.96 11.79 12.88
CA ALA A 182 -27.39 11.93 12.53
C ALA A 182 -27.99 13.28 12.90
N SER A 183 -27.20 14.25 13.36
CA SER A 183 -27.70 15.55 13.88
C SER A 183 -27.11 16.78 13.18
N ALA A 184 -26.82 16.69 11.88
CA ALA A 184 -26.52 17.86 11.06
C ALA A 184 -27.31 17.77 9.75
N GLY A 185 -28.65 18.00 9.87
CA GLY A 185 -29.58 18.16 8.79
C GLY A 185 -30.35 19.44 9.01
#